data_69ef8bd47373380d953852db584ed1ae
#
_entry.id   69ef8bd47373380d953852db584ed1ae
#
_cell.length_a   1.000
_cell.length_b   1.000
_cell.length_c   1.000
_cell.angle_alpha   90.00
_cell.angle_beta   90.00
_cell.angle_gamma   90.00
#
_symmetry.space_group_name_H-M   'P 1'
#
loop_
_entity.id
_entity.type
_entity.pdbx_description
1 polymer ?
#
loop_
_entity_poly.entity_id
_entity_poly.type
_entity_poly.pdbx_seq_one_letter_code
_entity_poly.pdbx_strand_id
1 'polypeptide(L)'
;MIYIQKNEEPKWLSLYKKNNPTATYDTESFNSLKNELRKELLKEQHYLCAYCCSRIGIENSHNEHIEPRNPKDGISRKSLAYSNIIASCNNANTCGRRKKNEYDPEKFISPLNPKCEDIFTYYPDGIVEGDQYTIDLLNLNAYELREARKAVYRTIMALDLDIETIELIYSKNSEQLQSYYNVIKWFIKVRRGKLPD
;
A
#
# COMPACT_ATOMS: atom_id res chain seq x y z
N MET A 1 -7.13 2.81 -1.01
CA MET A 1 -5.67 2.93 -1.21
C MET A 1 -5.24 4.30 -0.70
N ILE A 2 -4.00 4.48 -0.23
CA ILE A 2 -3.47 5.79 0.19
C ILE A 2 -2.26 6.09 -0.69
N TYR A 3 -2.12 7.34 -1.08
CA TYR A 3 -0.96 7.80 -1.84
C TYR A 3 0.32 7.65 -1.01
N ILE A 4 1.31 6.99 -1.59
CA ILE A 4 2.65 6.84 -1.03
C ILE A 4 3.57 7.79 -1.78
N GLN A 5 4.01 8.84 -1.09
CA GLN A 5 5.08 9.69 -1.58
C GLN A 5 6.41 8.99 -1.31
N LYS A 6 7.07 8.54 -2.38
CA LYS A 6 8.39 7.92 -2.25
C LYS A 6 9.41 8.92 -1.71
N ASN A 7 10.15 8.49 -0.71
CA ASN A 7 11.34 9.19 -0.25
C ASN A 7 12.51 9.03 -1.25
N GLU A 8 13.58 9.76 -1.00
CA GLU A 8 14.84 9.51 -1.69
C GLU A 8 15.31 8.08 -1.43
N GLU A 9 15.95 7.48 -2.44
CA GLU A 9 16.54 6.16 -2.30
C GLU A 9 17.56 6.13 -1.15
N PRO A 10 17.48 5.14 -0.23
CA PRO A 10 18.45 5.02 0.86
C PRO A 10 19.90 4.98 0.34
N LYS A 11 20.78 5.76 0.96
CA LYS A 11 22.19 5.87 0.56
C LYS A 11 22.89 4.49 0.49
N TRP A 12 22.56 3.58 1.39
CA TRP A 12 23.12 2.23 1.41
C TRP A 12 22.69 1.44 0.16
N LEU A 13 21.45 1.61 -0.34
CA LEU A 13 20.97 0.94 -1.55
C LEU A 13 21.66 1.50 -2.80
N SER A 14 21.81 2.82 -2.88
CA SER A 14 22.57 3.46 -3.98
C SER A 14 24.03 3.00 -4.00
N LEU A 15 24.66 2.89 -2.81
CA LEU A 15 26.03 2.39 -2.69
C LEU A 15 26.15 0.91 -3.09
N TYR A 16 25.19 0.08 -2.64
CA TYR A 16 25.13 -1.33 -3.05
C TYR A 16 25.05 -1.46 -4.58
N LYS A 17 24.14 -0.73 -5.23
CA LYS A 17 24.00 -0.76 -6.70
C LYS A 17 25.26 -0.28 -7.43
N LYS A 18 25.92 0.76 -6.91
CA LYS A 18 27.18 1.27 -7.47
C LYS A 18 28.29 0.20 -7.44
N ASN A 19 28.38 -0.53 -6.33
CA ASN A 19 29.39 -1.58 -6.14
C ASN A 19 29.03 -2.91 -6.84
N ASN A 20 27.76 -3.10 -7.21
CA ASN A 20 27.24 -4.32 -7.82
C ASN A 20 26.37 -3.98 -9.04
N PRO A 21 26.92 -3.46 -10.14
CA PRO A 21 26.16 -2.88 -11.26
C PRO A 21 25.26 -3.89 -12.01
N THR A 22 25.55 -5.18 -11.91
CA THR A 22 24.76 -6.27 -12.51
C THR A 22 23.80 -6.95 -11.53
N ALA A 23 23.77 -6.50 -10.26
CA ALA A 23 22.92 -7.12 -9.26
C ALA A 23 21.44 -6.87 -9.54
N THR A 24 20.65 -7.85 -9.19
CA THR A 24 19.17 -7.83 -9.20
C THR A 24 18.65 -8.04 -7.80
N TYR A 25 17.35 -7.93 -7.60
CA TYR A 25 16.71 -8.23 -6.32
C TYR A 25 16.92 -9.69 -5.87
N ASP A 26 17.17 -10.61 -6.81
CA ASP A 26 17.38 -12.03 -6.53
C ASP A 26 18.88 -12.42 -6.41
N THR A 27 19.79 -11.45 -6.51
CA THR A 27 21.22 -11.67 -6.29
C THR A 27 21.45 -12.06 -4.82
N GLU A 28 22.22 -13.11 -4.57
CA GLU A 28 22.44 -13.70 -3.26
C GLU A 28 22.94 -12.66 -2.23
N SER A 29 23.90 -11.82 -2.60
CA SER A 29 24.42 -10.76 -1.75
C SER A 29 23.38 -9.72 -1.32
N PHE A 30 22.24 -9.59 -2.05
CA PHE A 30 21.16 -8.72 -1.68
C PHE A 30 20.20 -9.31 -0.63
N ASN A 31 20.24 -10.62 -0.40
CA ASN A 31 19.31 -11.28 0.53
C ASN A 31 19.37 -10.72 1.95
N SER A 32 20.56 -10.43 2.45
CA SER A 32 20.76 -9.84 3.77
C SER A 32 20.20 -8.42 3.90
N LEU A 33 20.07 -7.70 2.80
CA LEU A 33 19.60 -6.31 2.75
C LEU A 33 18.07 -6.19 2.58
N LYS A 34 17.37 -7.28 2.24
CA LYS A 34 15.91 -7.26 1.98
C LYS A 34 15.09 -6.80 3.19
N ASN A 35 15.51 -7.17 4.40
CA ASN A 35 14.83 -6.74 5.62
C ASN A 35 15.11 -5.27 5.93
N GLU A 36 16.33 -4.78 5.66
CA GLU A 36 16.64 -3.36 5.81
C GLU A 36 15.84 -2.51 4.85
N LEU A 37 15.75 -2.93 3.58
CA LEU A 37 14.86 -2.28 2.61
C LEU A 37 13.41 -2.25 3.11
N ARG A 38 12.91 -3.35 3.66
CA ARG A 38 11.54 -3.42 4.20
C ARG A 38 11.30 -2.45 5.34
N LYS A 39 12.26 -2.24 6.23
CA LYS A 39 12.15 -1.26 7.32
C LYS A 39 11.97 0.15 6.76
N GLU A 40 12.73 0.53 5.73
CA GLU A 40 12.57 1.83 5.08
C GLU A 40 11.18 1.99 4.44
N LEU A 41 10.72 0.97 3.70
CA LEU A 41 9.39 0.97 3.08
C LEU A 41 8.26 1.04 4.12
N LEU A 42 8.38 0.32 5.24
CA LEU A 42 7.39 0.35 6.32
C LEU A 42 7.27 1.73 6.95
N LYS A 43 8.40 2.40 7.23
CA LYS A 43 8.41 3.76 7.75
C LYS A 43 7.77 4.73 6.76
N GLU A 44 8.17 4.67 5.48
CA GLU A 44 7.64 5.50 4.40
C GLU A 44 6.12 5.35 4.25
N GLN A 45 5.59 4.14 4.48
CA GLN A 45 4.17 3.80 4.37
C GLN A 45 3.40 3.91 5.70
N HIS A 46 3.99 4.50 6.74
CA HIS A 46 3.40 4.57 8.08
C HIS A 46 2.91 3.21 8.59
N TYR A 47 3.64 2.13 8.26
CA TYR A 47 3.32 0.74 8.62
C TYR A 47 1.97 0.23 8.09
N LEU A 48 1.55 0.72 6.94
CA LEU A 48 0.36 0.23 6.23
C LEU A 48 0.75 -0.52 4.95
N CYS A 49 -0.01 -1.58 4.66
CA CYS A 49 0.07 -2.25 3.37
C CYS A 49 -0.27 -1.25 2.25
N ALA A 50 0.59 -1.14 1.23
CA ALA A 50 0.43 -0.20 0.14
C ALA A 50 -0.93 -0.30 -0.59
N TYR A 51 -1.54 -1.48 -0.58
CA TYR A 51 -2.77 -1.74 -1.31
C TYR A 51 -4.02 -1.68 -0.44
N CYS A 52 -4.12 -2.53 0.59
CA CYS A 52 -5.33 -2.62 1.42
C CYS A 52 -5.32 -1.70 2.65
N CYS A 53 -4.18 -1.11 2.99
CA CYS A 53 -3.98 -0.28 4.19
C CYS A 53 -4.17 -1.02 5.53
N SER A 54 -4.07 -2.37 5.55
CA SER A 54 -3.94 -3.10 6.81
C SER A 54 -2.61 -2.80 7.49
N ARG A 55 -2.55 -2.87 8.82
CA ARG A 55 -1.31 -2.74 9.59
C ARG A 55 -0.33 -3.86 9.23
N ILE A 56 0.90 -3.48 8.91
CA ILE A 56 1.99 -4.42 8.59
C ILE A 56 3.26 -4.08 9.37
N GLY A 57 4.08 -5.08 9.57
CA GLY A 57 5.42 -5.01 10.15
C GLY A 57 6.37 -5.95 9.40
N ILE A 58 7.58 -6.13 9.91
CA ILE A 58 8.60 -6.97 9.28
C ILE A 58 8.11 -8.40 9.06
N GLU A 59 7.44 -9.00 10.08
CA GLU A 59 7.08 -10.41 10.08
C GLU A 59 5.89 -10.74 9.17
N ASN A 60 4.97 -9.78 8.95
CA ASN A 60 3.73 -10.01 8.22
C ASN A 60 3.64 -9.24 6.90
N SER A 61 4.79 -8.83 6.35
CA SER A 61 4.89 -8.14 5.07
C SER A 61 6.03 -8.67 4.21
N HIS A 62 6.04 -8.25 2.95
CA HIS A 62 7.11 -8.50 1.99
C HIS A 62 7.39 -7.26 1.15
N ASN A 63 8.59 -7.21 0.56
CA ASN A 63 8.93 -6.22 -0.46
C ASN A 63 8.21 -6.62 -1.74
N GLU A 64 7.31 -5.77 -2.19
CA GLU A 64 6.49 -5.96 -3.37
C GLU A 64 6.99 -5.08 -4.51
N HIS A 65 7.06 -5.62 -5.72
CA HIS A 65 7.36 -4.86 -6.92
C HIS A 65 6.07 -4.47 -7.64
N ILE A 66 5.86 -3.18 -7.86
CA ILE A 66 4.70 -2.67 -8.59
C ILE A 66 4.73 -3.23 -10.02
N GLU A 67 5.79 -2.93 -10.76
CA GLU A 67 6.08 -3.59 -12.03
C GLU A 67 6.85 -4.88 -11.74
N PRO A 68 6.48 -6.01 -12.32
CA PRO A 68 7.11 -7.29 -12.04
C PRO A 68 8.64 -7.25 -12.24
N ARG A 69 9.37 -7.80 -11.30
CA ARG A 69 10.84 -7.91 -11.40
C ARG A 69 11.29 -8.96 -12.43
N ASN A 70 10.43 -9.95 -12.70
CA ASN A 70 10.64 -11.01 -13.69
C ASN A 70 9.47 -10.97 -14.67
N PRO A 71 9.41 -9.97 -15.58
CA PRO A 71 8.44 -9.96 -16.66
C PRO A 71 8.68 -11.16 -17.60
N LYS A 72 7.70 -11.48 -18.43
CA LYS A 72 7.78 -12.62 -19.36
C LYS A 72 9.00 -12.54 -20.29
N ASP A 73 9.46 -11.32 -20.57
CA ASP A 73 10.55 -11.03 -21.52
C ASP A 73 11.94 -10.91 -20.85
N GLY A 74 12.10 -11.37 -19.61
CA GLY A 74 13.41 -11.38 -18.94
C GLY A 74 13.44 -10.72 -17.55
N ILE A 75 14.61 -10.20 -17.15
CA ILE A 75 14.79 -9.53 -15.84
C ILE A 75 14.54 -8.03 -16.00
N SER A 76 13.64 -7.50 -15.19
CA SER A 76 13.35 -6.07 -15.20
C SER A 76 14.54 -5.23 -14.74
N ARG A 77 14.87 -4.19 -15.52
CA ARG A 77 15.84 -3.15 -15.13
C ARG A 77 15.41 -2.41 -13.85
N LYS A 78 14.13 -2.50 -13.46
CA LYS A 78 13.55 -1.90 -12.24
C LYS A 78 13.61 -2.86 -11.05
N SER A 79 14.28 -3.99 -11.15
CA SER A 79 14.37 -5.02 -10.11
C SER A 79 14.91 -4.48 -8.78
N LEU A 80 15.87 -3.52 -8.80
CA LEU A 80 16.39 -2.82 -7.62
C LEU A 80 16.04 -1.33 -7.61
N ALA A 81 15.08 -0.88 -8.41
CA ALA A 81 14.64 0.51 -8.39
C ALA A 81 13.78 0.76 -7.15
N TYR A 82 14.23 1.61 -6.23
CA TYR A 82 13.50 1.96 -5.01
C TYR A 82 12.10 2.49 -5.31
N SER A 83 11.96 3.27 -6.39
CA SER A 83 10.68 3.78 -6.90
C SER A 83 9.70 2.70 -7.38
N ASN A 84 10.16 1.46 -7.56
CA ASN A 84 9.32 0.33 -7.96
C ASN A 84 9.00 -0.63 -6.81
N ILE A 85 9.54 -0.39 -5.61
CA ILE A 85 9.40 -1.32 -4.49
C ILE A 85 8.60 -0.67 -3.37
N ILE A 86 7.62 -1.41 -2.85
CA ILE A 86 6.73 -1.03 -1.75
C ILE A 86 6.59 -2.19 -0.76
N ALA A 87 6.04 -1.95 0.41
CA ALA A 87 5.70 -3.01 1.36
C ALA A 87 4.24 -3.45 1.19
N SER A 88 3.99 -4.74 1.09
CA SER A 88 2.66 -5.33 1.01
C SER A 88 2.47 -6.43 2.06
N CYS A 89 1.25 -6.64 2.52
CA CYS A 89 0.93 -7.68 3.49
C CYS A 89 1.17 -9.09 2.92
N ASN A 90 1.38 -10.05 3.81
CA ASN A 90 1.63 -11.45 3.44
C ASN A 90 0.34 -12.28 3.24
N ASN A 91 -0.86 -11.66 3.17
CA ASN A 91 -2.08 -12.39 2.89
C ASN A 91 -1.98 -13.05 1.50
N ALA A 92 -2.13 -14.38 1.45
CA ALA A 92 -1.95 -15.17 0.23
C ALA A 92 -2.98 -14.86 -0.86
N ASN A 93 -4.18 -14.41 -0.46
CA ASN A 93 -5.35 -14.25 -1.33
C ASN A 93 -5.58 -12.80 -1.77
N THR A 94 -4.78 -11.85 -1.26
CA THR A 94 -4.98 -10.42 -1.52
C THR A 94 -3.66 -9.71 -1.82
N CYS A 95 -3.75 -8.47 -2.29
CA CYS A 95 -2.61 -7.57 -2.45
C CYS A 95 -1.47 -8.14 -3.31
N GLY A 96 -0.21 -7.91 -2.94
CA GLY A 96 0.95 -8.32 -3.74
C GLY A 96 1.05 -9.83 -3.95
N ARG A 97 0.67 -10.63 -2.94
CA ARG A 97 0.66 -12.11 -3.07
C ARG A 97 -0.37 -12.60 -4.08
N ARG A 98 -1.50 -11.93 -4.21
CA ARG A 98 -2.52 -12.21 -5.21
C ARG A 98 -2.13 -11.69 -6.60
N LYS A 99 -1.57 -10.48 -6.66
CA LYS A 99 -1.13 -9.83 -7.90
C LYS A 99 -0.02 -10.63 -8.61
N LYS A 100 0.97 -11.14 -7.87
CA LYS A 100 2.13 -11.85 -8.44
C LYS A 100 2.81 -11.03 -9.53
N ASN A 101 2.94 -11.62 -10.73
CA ASN A 101 3.53 -10.98 -11.91
C ASN A 101 2.48 -10.42 -12.88
N GLU A 102 1.20 -10.48 -12.52
CA GLU A 102 0.15 -9.88 -13.32
C GLU A 102 0.20 -8.36 -13.16
N TYR A 103 0.31 -7.66 -14.28
CA TYR A 103 0.44 -6.21 -14.29
C TYR A 103 0.18 -5.67 -15.69
N ASP A 104 -0.72 -4.69 -15.76
CA ASP A 104 -0.98 -3.92 -16.97
C ASP A 104 -0.79 -2.42 -16.60
N PRO A 105 0.27 -1.76 -17.09
CA PRO A 105 0.61 -0.40 -16.70
C PRO A 105 -0.46 0.64 -17.11
N GLU A 106 -1.29 0.31 -18.11
CA GLU A 106 -2.35 1.22 -18.60
C GLU A 106 -3.62 1.13 -17.74
N LYS A 107 -3.81 0.01 -17.01
CA LYS A 107 -5.02 -0.25 -16.22
C LYS A 107 -4.78 -0.17 -14.72
N PHE A 108 -3.57 -0.53 -14.26
CA PHE A 108 -3.31 -0.65 -12.83
C PHE A 108 -3.16 0.72 -12.15
N ILE A 109 -3.98 0.97 -11.14
CA ILE A 109 -3.85 2.17 -10.31
C ILE A 109 -2.77 1.94 -9.25
N SER A 110 -1.62 2.55 -9.46
CA SER A 110 -0.49 2.46 -8.55
C SER A 110 -0.74 3.28 -7.27
N PRO A 111 -0.33 2.79 -6.08
CA PRO A 111 -0.33 3.59 -4.85
C PRO A 111 0.66 4.77 -4.89
N LEU A 112 1.54 4.82 -5.89
CA LEU A 112 2.43 5.96 -6.15
C LEU A 112 1.79 7.02 -7.04
N ASN A 113 0.58 6.81 -7.54
CA ASN A 113 -0.18 7.82 -8.26
C ASN A 113 -0.82 8.79 -7.24
N PRO A 114 -0.53 10.10 -7.27
CA PRO A 114 -1.11 11.07 -6.33
C PRO A 114 -2.64 11.10 -6.33
N LYS A 115 -3.26 10.71 -7.45
CA LYS A 115 -4.72 10.66 -7.60
C LYS A 115 -5.35 9.35 -7.12
N CYS A 116 -4.56 8.36 -6.67
CA CYS A 116 -5.09 7.05 -6.31
C CYS A 116 -6.14 7.11 -5.17
N GLU A 117 -6.04 8.10 -4.29
CA GLU A 117 -6.98 8.27 -3.19
C GLU A 117 -8.38 8.75 -3.63
N ASP A 118 -8.48 9.38 -4.80
CA ASP A 118 -9.75 9.90 -5.32
C ASP A 118 -10.46 8.90 -6.23
N ILE A 119 -9.77 7.80 -6.59
CA ILE A 119 -10.32 6.76 -7.49
C ILE A 119 -11.17 5.75 -6.71
N PHE A 120 -10.85 5.52 -5.43
CA PHE A 120 -11.51 4.49 -4.63
C PHE A 120 -12.49 5.07 -3.62
N THR A 121 -13.71 4.57 -3.63
CA THR A 121 -14.80 4.87 -2.69
C THR A 121 -14.98 3.69 -1.74
N TYR A 122 -15.20 3.98 -0.46
CA TYR A 122 -15.37 2.96 0.58
C TYR A 122 -16.77 3.04 1.19
N TYR A 123 -17.43 1.90 1.34
CA TYR A 123 -18.80 1.84 1.85
C TYR A 123 -18.87 1.30 3.28
N PRO A 124 -19.97 1.61 4.01
CA PRO A 124 -20.16 1.15 5.40
C PRO A 124 -20.16 -0.37 5.59
N ASP A 125 -20.51 -1.12 4.55
CA ASP A 125 -20.46 -2.60 4.53
C ASP A 125 -19.07 -3.15 4.20
N GLY A 126 -18.07 -2.26 4.03
CA GLY A 126 -16.69 -2.61 3.76
C GLY A 126 -16.35 -2.84 2.29
N ILE A 127 -17.30 -2.69 1.37
CA ILE A 127 -17.03 -2.74 -0.07
C ILE A 127 -16.14 -1.56 -0.48
N VAL A 128 -15.27 -1.77 -1.47
CA VAL A 128 -14.55 -0.73 -2.19
C VAL A 128 -14.98 -0.75 -3.65
N GLU A 129 -15.29 0.41 -4.19
CA GLU A 129 -15.57 0.65 -5.60
C GLU A 129 -14.53 1.60 -6.21
N GLY A 130 -14.41 1.61 -7.53
CA GLY A 130 -13.47 2.43 -8.27
C GLY A 130 -12.90 1.71 -9.48
N ASP A 131 -11.58 1.70 -9.65
CA ASP A 131 -10.96 0.98 -10.75
C ASP A 131 -11.11 -0.53 -10.56
N GLN A 132 -11.96 -1.13 -11.39
CA GLN A 132 -12.32 -2.55 -11.28
C GLN A 132 -11.14 -3.47 -11.56
N TYR A 133 -10.28 -3.12 -12.52
CA TYR A 133 -9.09 -3.94 -12.81
C TYR A 133 -8.19 -4.06 -11.57
N THR A 134 -7.88 -2.96 -10.91
CA THR A 134 -7.05 -2.95 -9.70
C THR A 134 -7.72 -3.67 -8.53
N ILE A 135 -9.04 -3.49 -8.35
CA ILE A 135 -9.83 -4.16 -7.31
C ILE A 135 -9.75 -5.67 -7.47
N ASP A 136 -9.98 -6.19 -8.67
CA ASP A 136 -9.99 -7.63 -8.96
C ASP A 136 -8.59 -8.24 -8.91
N LEU A 137 -7.60 -7.55 -9.49
CA LEU A 137 -6.21 -7.98 -9.48
C LEU A 137 -5.68 -8.16 -8.06
N LEU A 138 -5.97 -7.21 -7.18
CA LEU A 138 -5.54 -7.21 -5.78
C LEU A 138 -6.52 -7.93 -4.84
N ASN A 139 -7.69 -8.35 -5.35
CA ASN A 139 -8.81 -8.92 -4.58
C ASN A 139 -9.16 -8.05 -3.35
N LEU A 140 -9.33 -6.74 -3.59
CA LEU A 140 -9.59 -5.78 -2.50
C LEU A 140 -10.95 -5.97 -1.84
N ASN A 141 -11.89 -6.68 -2.47
CA ASN A 141 -13.19 -7.02 -1.90
C ASN A 141 -13.26 -8.43 -1.30
N ALA A 142 -12.10 -9.06 -1.02
CA ALA A 142 -12.05 -10.29 -0.23
C ALA A 142 -12.81 -10.11 1.10
N TYR A 143 -13.49 -11.17 1.54
CA TYR A 143 -14.35 -11.15 2.73
C TYR A 143 -13.65 -10.58 3.97
N GLU A 144 -12.45 -11.04 4.27
CA GLU A 144 -11.66 -10.57 5.42
C GLU A 144 -11.32 -9.09 5.35
N LEU A 145 -11.06 -8.53 4.16
CA LEU A 145 -10.79 -7.11 3.99
C LEU A 145 -12.06 -6.26 4.13
N ARG A 146 -13.19 -6.78 3.64
CA ARG A 146 -14.49 -6.12 3.81
C ARG A 146 -14.89 -6.05 5.28
N GLU A 147 -14.84 -7.17 6.00
CA GLU A 147 -15.19 -7.20 7.44
C GLU A 147 -14.26 -6.31 8.27
N ALA A 148 -12.97 -6.27 7.95
CA ALA A 148 -12.04 -5.39 8.65
C ALA A 148 -12.34 -3.89 8.41
N ARG A 149 -12.65 -3.48 7.17
CA ARG A 149 -13.06 -2.09 6.86
C ARG A 149 -14.39 -1.72 7.52
N LYS A 150 -15.37 -2.62 7.48
CA LYS A 150 -16.66 -2.48 8.14
C LYS A 150 -16.51 -2.29 9.66
N ALA A 151 -15.59 -3.04 10.28
CA ALA A 151 -15.29 -2.88 11.71
C ALA A 151 -14.74 -1.48 12.02
N VAL A 152 -13.79 -0.97 11.20
CA VAL A 152 -13.25 0.38 11.34
C VAL A 152 -14.34 1.43 11.18
N TYR A 153 -15.19 1.32 10.16
CA TYR A 153 -16.31 2.24 9.95
C TYR A 153 -17.25 2.27 11.14
N ARG A 154 -17.64 1.09 11.66
CA ARG A 154 -18.50 0.98 12.86
C ARG A 154 -17.86 1.60 14.11
N THR A 155 -16.55 1.40 14.29
CA THR A 155 -15.81 2.00 15.41
C THR A 155 -15.87 3.52 15.34
N ILE A 156 -15.62 4.13 14.19
CA ILE A 156 -15.67 5.58 14.02
C ILE A 156 -17.08 6.11 14.29
N MET A 157 -18.10 5.45 13.76
CA MET A 157 -19.51 5.83 14.00
C MET A 157 -19.91 5.74 15.47
N ALA A 158 -19.40 4.75 16.20
CA ALA A 158 -19.69 4.55 17.61
C ALA A 158 -18.99 5.56 18.54
N LEU A 159 -17.98 6.29 18.06
CA LEU A 159 -17.32 7.34 18.84
C LEU A 159 -18.23 8.55 19.06
N ASP A 160 -19.21 8.77 18.17
CA ASP A 160 -20.13 9.92 18.21
C ASP A 160 -19.43 11.29 18.42
N LEU A 161 -18.28 11.45 17.72
CA LEU A 161 -17.42 12.62 17.80
C LEU A 161 -17.60 13.51 16.57
N ASP A 162 -17.33 14.81 16.74
CA ASP A 162 -17.22 15.73 15.62
C ASP A 162 -16.00 15.38 14.71
N ILE A 163 -16.04 15.89 13.49
CA ILE A 163 -15.04 15.56 12.46
C ILE A 163 -13.65 16.06 12.82
N GLU A 164 -13.56 17.22 13.46
CA GLU A 164 -12.31 17.84 13.88
C GLU A 164 -11.61 16.96 14.92
N THR A 165 -12.38 16.44 15.89
CA THR A 165 -11.88 15.52 16.90
C THR A 165 -11.45 14.18 16.28
N ILE A 166 -12.21 13.63 15.34
CA ILE A 166 -11.83 12.41 14.61
C ILE A 166 -10.53 12.63 13.84
N GLU A 167 -10.39 13.75 13.13
CA GLU A 167 -9.15 14.11 12.45
C GLU A 167 -7.95 14.22 13.39
N LEU A 168 -8.14 14.82 14.55
CA LEU A 168 -7.09 14.96 15.56
C LEU A 168 -6.63 13.59 16.09
N ILE A 169 -7.58 12.72 16.45
CA ILE A 169 -7.28 11.37 16.96
C ILE A 169 -6.54 10.52 15.92
N TYR A 170 -6.96 10.60 14.68
CA TYR A 170 -6.40 9.81 13.58
C TYR A 170 -5.45 10.62 12.69
N SER A 171 -4.81 11.66 13.21
CA SER A 171 -3.99 12.56 12.40
C SER A 171 -2.86 11.84 11.67
N LYS A 172 -2.59 12.28 10.43
CA LYS A 172 -1.52 11.76 9.58
C LYS A 172 -0.10 12.01 10.15
N ASN A 173 0.04 12.80 11.20
CA ASN A 173 1.32 13.11 11.85
C ASN A 173 1.84 11.97 12.73
N SER A 174 1.09 10.87 12.87
CA SER A 174 1.54 9.68 13.56
C SER A 174 2.60 8.94 12.75
N GLU A 175 3.69 8.52 13.39
CA GLU A 175 4.69 7.64 12.79
C GLU A 175 4.03 6.35 12.25
N GLN A 176 3.01 5.86 12.96
CA GLN A 176 2.24 4.69 12.60
C GLN A 176 0.76 5.05 12.46
N LEU A 177 0.23 5.03 11.24
CA LEU A 177 -1.18 5.26 10.99
C LEU A 177 -2.06 4.09 11.43
N GLN A 178 -3.31 4.36 11.77
CA GLN A 178 -4.31 3.34 12.11
C GLN A 178 -4.54 2.38 10.94
N SER A 179 -4.73 1.09 11.24
CA SER A 179 -5.13 0.11 10.22
C SER A 179 -6.36 0.57 9.45
N TYR A 180 -6.35 0.40 8.14
CA TYR A 180 -7.41 0.88 7.23
C TYR A 180 -7.66 2.39 7.31
N TYR A 181 -6.62 3.17 7.45
CA TYR A 181 -6.68 4.63 7.49
C TYR A 181 -7.35 5.25 6.24
N ASN A 182 -7.33 4.57 5.11
CA ASN A 182 -8.07 4.93 3.91
C ASN A 182 -9.58 5.04 4.14
N VAL A 183 -10.17 4.17 4.96
CA VAL A 183 -11.61 4.24 5.34
C VAL A 183 -11.87 5.46 6.23
N ILE A 184 -10.99 5.72 7.20
CA ILE A 184 -11.09 6.88 8.10
C ILE A 184 -11.03 8.18 7.28
N LYS A 185 -10.06 8.27 6.39
CA LYS A 185 -9.85 9.42 5.52
C LYS A 185 -11.04 9.66 4.58
N TRP A 186 -11.59 8.58 4.02
CA TRP A 186 -12.79 8.64 3.20
C TRP A 186 -14.01 9.10 4.03
N PHE A 187 -14.24 8.54 5.21
CA PHE A 187 -15.31 8.94 6.13
C PHE A 187 -15.28 10.46 6.41
N ILE A 188 -14.09 10.99 6.71
CA ILE A 188 -13.91 12.43 6.96
C ILE A 188 -14.25 13.25 5.70
N LYS A 189 -13.84 12.80 4.50
CA LYS A 189 -14.16 13.49 3.23
C LYS A 189 -15.67 13.55 2.98
N VAL A 190 -16.40 12.44 3.17
CA VAL A 190 -17.87 12.37 3.01
C VAL A 190 -18.55 13.31 3.98
N ARG A 191 -18.21 13.24 5.26
CA ARG A 191 -18.84 14.08 6.29
C ARG A 191 -18.57 15.58 6.10
N ARG A 192 -17.52 15.96 5.40
CA ARG A 192 -17.25 17.34 5.01
C ARG A 192 -17.95 17.77 3.72
N GLY A 193 -18.78 16.91 3.12
CA GLY A 193 -19.45 17.18 1.84
C GLY A 193 -18.49 17.29 0.66
N LYS A 194 -17.29 16.69 0.74
CA LYS A 194 -16.29 16.70 -0.34
C LYS A 194 -16.42 15.52 -1.31
N LEU A 195 -17.30 14.57 -0.98
CA LEU A 195 -17.69 13.43 -1.82
C LEU A 195 -19.21 13.27 -1.75
N PRO A 196 -19.90 12.78 -2.81
CA PRO A 196 -21.29 12.38 -2.73
C PRO A 196 -21.44 11.23 -1.71
N ASP A 197 -22.60 11.22 -1.05
CA ASP A 197 -23.00 10.17 -0.09
C ASP A 197 -23.10 8.79 -0.75
#